data_ec8680af8cec1fea598a589989497908
#
_entry.id   ec8680af8cec1fea598a589989497908
#
_cell.length_a   1.000
_cell.length_b   1.000
_cell.length_c   1.000
_cell.angle_alpha   90.00
_cell.angle_beta   90.00
_cell.angle_gamma   90.00
#
_symmetry.space_group_name_H-M   'P 1'
#
loop_
_entity.id
_entity.type
_entity.pdbx_description
1 polymer ?
#
loop_
_entity_poly.entity_id
_entity_poly.type
_entity_poly.pdbx_seq_one_letter_code
_entity_poly.pdbx_strand_id
1 'polypeptide(L)' 'MLKRTIKAKFDVELPENNEWLTNFHSIEFEVSAENENKLWEEAHMRCEAVCNEIKRDTGYEAIYQYTA' A
#
# COMPACT_ATOMS: atom_id res chain seq x y z
N MET A 1 9.13 -21.17 -7.47
CA MET A 1 8.40 -20.14 -6.73
C MET A 1 9.01 -18.79 -6.99
N LEU A 2 8.19 -17.82 -7.33
CA LEU A 2 8.65 -16.47 -7.57
C LEU A 2 8.82 -15.72 -6.26
N LYS A 3 9.86 -14.90 -6.20
CA LYS A 3 10.14 -14.02 -5.07
C LYS A 3 10.37 -12.62 -5.58
N ARG A 4 9.80 -11.64 -4.89
CA ARG A 4 9.98 -10.26 -5.31
C ARG A 4 9.92 -9.32 -4.11
N THR A 5 10.77 -8.31 -4.11
CA THR A 5 10.70 -7.24 -3.12
C THR A 5 9.75 -6.18 -3.65
N ILE A 6 8.75 -5.86 -2.87
CA ILE A 6 7.72 -4.88 -3.22
C ILE A 6 7.93 -3.64 -2.39
N LYS A 7 7.92 -2.50 -3.05
CA LYS A 7 7.97 -1.20 -2.39
C LYS A 7 6.70 -0.44 -2.73
N ALA A 8 6.09 0.16 -1.74
CA ALA A 8 4.86 0.92 -1.94
C ALA A 8 4.88 2.18 -1.10
N LYS A 9 4.29 3.23 -1.64
CA LYS A 9 4.08 4.47 -0.92
C LYS A 9 2.60 4.72 -0.76
N PHE A 10 2.24 5.40 0.31
CA PHE A 10 0.85 5.66 0.67
C PHE A 10 0.61 7.15 0.73
N ASP A 11 -0.49 7.58 0.12
CA ASP A 11 -0.95 8.95 0.17
C ASP A 11 -2.28 8.95 0.92
N VAL A 12 -2.57 10.02 1.65
CA VAL A 12 -3.84 10.15 2.37
C VAL A 12 -4.56 11.41 1.92
N GLU A 13 -5.89 11.33 1.93
CA GLU A 13 -6.74 12.48 1.61
C GLU A 13 -7.07 13.24 2.89
N LEU A 14 -6.80 14.54 2.86
CA LEU A 14 -7.15 15.42 3.97
C LEU A 14 -8.55 15.97 3.72
N PRO A 15 -9.57 15.56 4.50
CA PRO A 15 -10.95 15.90 4.19
C PRO A 15 -11.28 17.38 4.32
N GLU A 16 -10.51 18.12 5.10
CA GLU A 16 -10.81 19.53 5.37
C GLU A 16 -10.66 20.42 4.14
N ASN A 17 -9.75 20.09 3.23
CA ASN A 17 -9.46 20.91 2.07
C ASN A 17 -9.35 20.11 0.77
N ASN A 18 -9.71 18.84 0.80
CA ASN A 18 -9.64 17.92 -0.35
C ASN A 18 -8.23 17.82 -0.96
N GLU A 19 -7.22 18.03 -0.15
CA GLU A 19 -5.83 17.87 -0.60
C GLU A 19 -5.33 16.48 -0.27
N TRP A 20 -4.35 16.02 -1.07
CA TRP A 20 -3.67 14.76 -0.82
C TRP A 20 -2.32 15.02 -0.20
N LEU A 21 -2.06 14.35 0.91
CA LEU A 21 -0.74 14.35 1.52
C LEU A 21 0.03 13.17 0.94
N THR A 22 1.00 13.47 0.08
CA THR A 22 1.77 12.45 -0.60
C THR A 22 2.90 11.92 0.28
N ASN A 23 3.28 10.67 0.04
CA ASN A 23 4.34 10.01 0.80
C ASN A 23 4.11 10.04 2.31
N PHE A 24 2.86 9.88 2.73
CA PHE A 24 2.50 9.82 4.14
C PHE A 24 3.19 8.64 4.83
N HIS A 25 3.32 7.54 4.12
CA HIS A 25 3.94 6.33 4.65
C HIS A 25 4.51 5.52 3.49
N SER A 26 5.53 4.73 3.75
CA SER A 26 6.08 3.82 2.75
C SER A 26 6.47 2.52 3.43
N ILE A 27 6.40 1.43 2.67
CA ILE A 27 6.76 0.10 3.15
C ILE A 27 7.57 -0.63 2.11
N GLU A 28 8.32 -1.60 2.57
CA GLU A 28 9.05 -2.52 1.72
C GLU A 28 8.88 -3.91 2.32
N PHE A 29 8.52 -4.88 1.48
CA PHE A 29 8.32 -6.24 1.96
C PHE A 29 8.59 -7.23 0.84
N GLU A 30 8.84 -8.49 1.22
CA GLU A 30 9.10 -9.56 0.28
C GLU A 30 7.86 -10.44 0.13
N VAL A 31 7.53 -10.78 -1.11
CA VAL A 31 6.41 -11.65 -1.42
C VAL A 31 6.93 -12.86 -2.19
N SER A 32 6.43 -14.04 -1.84
CA SER A 32 6.70 -15.28 -2.57
C SER A 32 5.38 -15.88 -3.02
N ALA A 33 5.33 -16.34 -4.26
CA ALA A 33 4.11 -16.94 -4.80
C ALA A 33 4.47 -17.90 -5.95
N GLU A 34 3.51 -18.75 -6.31
CA GLU A 34 3.70 -19.74 -7.37
C GLU A 34 3.78 -19.10 -8.76
N ASN A 35 3.07 -17.97 -8.95
CA ASN A 35 3.04 -17.29 -10.24
C ASN A 35 2.83 -15.78 -10.03
N GLU A 36 2.95 -15.03 -11.14
CA GLU A 36 2.85 -13.57 -11.12
C GLU A 36 1.49 -13.09 -10.58
N ASN A 37 0.40 -13.71 -11.00
CA ASN A 37 -0.92 -13.28 -10.56
C ASN A 37 -1.08 -13.39 -9.05
N LYS A 38 -0.66 -14.51 -8.48
CA LYS A 38 -0.74 -14.72 -7.03
C LYS A 38 0.20 -13.80 -6.28
N LEU A 39 1.36 -13.51 -6.86
CA LEU A 39 2.33 -12.61 -6.25
C LEU A 39 1.72 -11.22 -6.08
N TRP A 40 1.09 -10.70 -7.15
CA TRP A 40 0.48 -9.36 -7.09
C TRP A 40 -0.79 -9.32 -6.25
N GLU A 41 -1.54 -10.44 -6.16
CA GLU A 41 -2.66 -10.53 -5.23
C GLU A 41 -2.18 -10.38 -3.78
N GLU A 42 -1.11 -11.08 -3.41
CA GLU A 42 -0.54 -10.97 -2.07
C GLU A 42 -0.04 -9.56 -1.80
N ALA A 43 0.64 -8.95 -2.76
CA ALA A 43 1.14 -7.59 -2.61
C ALA A 43 -0.02 -6.63 -2.39
N HIS A 44 -1.09 -6.76 -3.17
CA HIS A 44 -2.28 -5.94 -3.04
C HIS A 44 -2.93 -6.10 -1.66
N MET A 45 -3.09 -7.32 -1.18
CA MET A 45 -3.69 -7.59 0.12
C MET A 45 -2.90 -6.93 1.25
N ARG A 46 -1.57 -6.99 1.17
CA ARG A 46 -0.73 -6.35 2.17
C ARG A 46 -0.86 -4.84 2.16
N CYS A 47 -0.87 -4.25 0.96
CA CYS A 47 -1.04 -2.80 0.83
C CYS A 47 -2.42 -2.36 1.30
N GLU A 48 -3.47 -3.12 0.97
CA GLU A 48 -4.82 -2.82 1.44
C GLU A 48 -4.91 -2.88 2.96
N ALA A 49 -4.24 -3.84 3.59
CA ALA A 49 -4.22 -3.94 5.04
C ALA A 49 -3.59 -2.69 5.67
N VAL A 50 -2.53 -2.17 5.07
CA VAL A 50 -1.89 -0.94 5.55
C VAL A 50 -2.82 0.27 5.36
N CYS A 51 -3.51 0.34 4.21
CA CYS A 51 -4.50 1.41 3.99
C CYS A 51 -5.59 1.38 5.06
N ASN A 52 -6.08 0.19 5.41
CA ASN A 52 -7.10 0.03 6.45
C ASN A 52 -6.58 0.44 7.83
N GLU A 53 -5.33 0.13 8.13
CA GLU A 53 -4.70 0.56 9.38
C GLU A 53 -4.59 2.07 9.45
N ILE A 54 -4.16 2.70 8.36
CA ILE A 54 -4.05 4.16 8.30
C ILE A 54 -5.42 4.79 8.55
N LYS A 55 -6.45 4.27 7.89
CA LYS A 55 -7.80 4.79 8.07
C LYS A 55 -8.28 4.62 9.51
N ARG A 56 -8.03 3.47 10.11
CA ARG A 56 -8.41 3.21 11.49
C ARG A 56 -7.72 4.17 12.45
N ASP A 57 -6.43 4.45 12.23
CA ASP A 57 -5.62 5.24 13.14
C ASP A 57 -5.80 6.75 12.94
N THR A 58 -6.03 7.19 11.71
CA THR A 58 -6.11 8.62 11.37
C THR A 58 -7.51 9.08 10.97
N GLY A 59 -8.36 8.17 10.52
CA GLY A 59 -9.65 8.50 9.93
C GLY A 59 -9.56 8.93 8.47
N TYR A 60 -8.36 9.01 7.90
CA TYR A 60 -8.16 9.45 6.51
C TYR A 60 -8.22 8.28 5.54
N GLU A 61 -8.78 8.52 4.37
CA GLU A 61 -8.72 7.55 3.28
C GLU A 61 -7.30 7.51 2.74
N ALA A 62 -6.80 6.31 2.49
CA ALA A 62 -5.45 6.11 1.98
C ALA A 62 -5.49 5.35 0.66
N ILE A 63 -4.58 5.70 -0.23
CA ILE A 63 -4.33 4.94 -1.45
C ILE A 63 -2.86 4.59 -1.50
N TYR A 64 -2.51 3.61 -2.31
CA TYR A 64 -1.11 3.22 -2.44
C TYR A 64 -0.70 3.14 -3.90
N GLN A 65 0.61 3.24 -4.12
CA GLN A 65 1.23 3.04 -5.43
C GLN A 65 2.50 2.23 -5.22
N TYR A 66 2.76 1.30 -6.12
CA TYR A 66 4.03 0.61 -6.12
C TYR A 66 5.12 1.57 -6.62
N THR A 67 6.30 1.47 -6.03
CA THR A 67 7.46 2.24 -6.45
C THR A 67 8.52 1.29 -6.96
N ALA A 68 9.31 1.75 -7.92
CA ALA A 68 10.35 0.92 -8.53
C ALA A 68 11.53 0.73 -7.58
#